data_9e496c0900081c9d2c1a25f64d27e099
#
_entry.id   9e496c0900081c9d2c1a25f64d27e099
#
_cell.length_a   1.000
_cell.length_b   1.000
_cell.length_c   1.000
_cell.angle_alpha   90.00
_cell.angle_beta   90.00
_cell.angle_gamma   90.00
#
_symmetry.space_group_name_H-M   'P 1'
#
loop_
_entity.id
_entity.type
_entity.pdbx_description
1 polymer ?
#
loop_
_entity_poly.entity_id
_entity_poly.type
_entity_poly.pdbx_seq_one_letter_code
_entity_poly.pdbx_strand_id
1 'polypeptide(L)'
;MKTPYTKYLIIIIALIGFNCGSNTAATTQTKTPAPFNLITEKQFNDLFPQRKPFYTYAAFIKAVHDLSQIKVKVTRRGISFYQYIRTDKTTGKSVTVREDQDFNADWNKKKPESIYIVDYADFCMAKDAQTNKKELAAFFANVAHETRNGSIGTYDDGLMYIHEIDTSNAYLAPNDVYPATKGKKYYGRGPIQLSYNGNYGRASDFIFGDKKVLLNDPKMIETDPVVAFETAIWFWMTPETDKPSAHDVMIGKWQPNATDKAEGRTPGFGMTINIINGPVECNKGDDVKPMNDRMGFYQFFLKQFGATDLNCACSCGKMMPYYY
;
A
#
# COMPACT_ATOMS: atom_id res chain seq x y z
N MET A 1 -91.24 -9.57 -45.09
CA MET A 1 -90.13 -9.40 -46.00
C MET A 1 -88.88 -9.08 -45.18
N LYS A 2 -87.98 -9.96 -45.11
CA LYS A 2 -86.86 -9.93 -44.20
C LYS A 2 -85.58 -9.64 -44.99
N THR A 3 -84.87 -8.54 -44.65
CA THR A 3 -83.56 -8.17 -45.16
C THR A 3 -82.46 -8.90 -44.41
N PRO A 4 -81.46 -9.41 -45.07
CA PRO A 4 -80.37 -10.17 -44.41
C PRO A 4 -79.28 -9.19 -43.92
N TYR A 5 -78.82 -9.39 -42.69
CA TYR A 5 -77.68 -8.77 -42.11
C TYR A 5 -76.35 -9.33 -42.65
N THR A 6 -75.57 -8.48 -43.25
CA THR A 6 -74.19 -8.81 -43.67
C THR A 6 -73.27 -8.69 -42.45
N LYS A 7 -72.65 -9.82 -42.05
CA LYS A 7 -71.62 -9.83 -40.98
C LYS A 7 -70.25 -9.49 -41.58
N TYR A 8 -69.72 -8.38 -41.14
CA TYR A 8 -68.30 -8.06 -41.39
C TYR A 8 -67.44 -8.80 -40.41
N LEU A 9 -66.50 -9.63 -40.96
CA LEU A 9 -65.47 -10.35 -40.21
C LEU A 9 -64.27 -9.39 -40.05
N ILE A 10 -64.03 -8.92 -38.82
CA ILE A 10 -62.83 -8.13 -38.52
C ILE A 10 -61.70 -9.12 -38.23
N ILE A 11 -60.72 -9.18 -39.11
CA ILE A 11 -59.49 -9.95 -38.89
C ILE A 11 -58.54 -9.07 -38.07
N ILE A 12 -58.33 -9.38 -36.79
CA ILE A 12 -57.30 -8.77 -35.96
C ILE A 12 -55.99 -9.47 -36.26
N ILE A 13 -55.08 -8.81 -36.97
CA ILE A 13 -53.71 -9.27 -37.16
C ILE A 13 -52.94 -8.91 -35.88
N ALA A 14 -52.66 -9.87 -35.04
CA ALA A 14 -51.75 -9.71 -33.91
C ALA A 14 -50.30 -9.63 -34.44
N LEU A 15 -49.72 -8.44 -34.42
CA LEU A 15 -48.30 -8.23 -34.63
C LEU A 15 -47.55 -8.70 -33.39
N ILE A 16 -46.96 -9.86 -33.47
CA ILE A 16 -45.98 -10.34 -32.48
C ILE A 16 -44.68 -9.57 -32.70
N GLY A 17 -44.48 -8.54 -31.93
CA GLY A 17 -43.22 -7.82 -31.89
C GLY A 17 -42.14 -8.69 -31.24
N PHE A 18 -41.21 -9.19 -32.04
CA PHE A 18 -39.95 -9.76 -31.54
C PHE A 18 -39.13 -8.63 -30.91
N ASN A 19 -39.16 -8.53 -29.59
CA ASN A 19 -38.21 -7.69 -28.83
C ASN A 19 -36.85 -8.41 -28.88
N CYS A 20 -36.01 -7.99 -29.82
CA CYS A 20 -34.59 -8.34 -29.81
C CYS A 20 -33.93 -7.59 -28.65
N GLY A 21 -33.88 -8.22 -27.48
CA GLY A 21 -33.14 -7.72 -26.33
C GLY A 21 -31.67 -7.68 -26.70
N SER A 22 -31.18 -6.48 -27.03
CA SER A 22 -29.76 -6.20 -27.10
C SER A 22 -29.17 -6.35 -25.68
N ASN A 23 -28.57 -7.48 -25.41
CA ASN A 23 -27.62 -7.65 -24.29
C ASN A 23 -26.46 -6.70 -24.52
N THR A 24 -26.58 -5.47 -24.06
CA THR A 24 -25.42 -4.60 -23.85
C THR A 24 -24.61 -5.21 -22.71
N ALA A 25 -23.64 -6.04 -23.07
CA ALA A 25 -22.54 -6.37 -22.16
C ALA A 25 -22.00 -5.03 -21.64
N ALA A 26 -22.16 -4.81 -20.34
CA ALA A 26 -21.52 -3.66 -19.68
C ALA A 26 -20.01 -3.84 -19.86
N THR A 27 -19.45 -3.16 -20.84
CA THR A 27 -18.01 -2.96 -20.99
C THR A 27 -17.60 -2.21 -19.73
N THR A 28 -17.02 -2.93 -18.77
CA THR A 28 -16.27 -2.34 -17.67
C THR A 28 -15.12 -1.56 -18.33
N GLN A 29 -15.34 -0.28 -18.57
CA GLN A 29 -14.25 0.61 -18.95
C GLN A 29 -13.24 0.53 -17.80
N THR A 30 -12.12 -0.11 -18.04
CA THR A 30 -10.93 -0.01 -17.20
C THR A 30 -10.50 1.46 -17.24
N LYS A 31 -10.89 2.19 -16.19
CA LYS A 31 -10.55 3.61 -16.03
C LYS A 31 -9.02 3.66 -16.02
N THR A 32 -8.41 4.22 -17.06
CA THR A 32 -6.98 4.52 -17.05
C THR A 32 -6.71 5.33 -15.79
N PRO A 33 -5.77 4.92 -14.92
CA PRO A 33 -5.48 5.68 -13.70
C PRO A 33 -5.17 7.12 -14.07
N ALA A 34 -5.77 8.08 -13.35
CA ALA A 34 -5.45 9.49 -13.54
C ALA A 34 -3.95 9.68 -13.28
N PRO A 35 -3.24 10.52 -14.04
CA PRO A 35 -1.82 10.76 -13.80
C PRO A 35 -1.63 11.29 -12.38
N PHE A 36 -0.66 10.73 -11.64
CA PHE A 36 -0.30 11.22 -10.32
C PHE A 36 0.28 12.64 -10.46
N ASN A 37 -0.44 13.63 -9.94
CA ASN A 37 -0.12 15.06 -10.13
C ASN A 37 -0.05 15.84 -8.80
N LEU A 38 0.07 15.14 -7.66
CA LEU A 38 0.14 15.78 -6.35
C LEU A 38 1.44 16.55 -6.11
N ILE A 39 2.49 16.22 -6.84
CA ILE A 39 3.80 16.82 -6.71
C ILE A 39 4.44 16.96 -8.11
N THR A 40 5.03 18.10 -8.36
CA THR A 40 5.85 18.37 -9.56
C THR A 40 7.30 17.95 -9.33
N GLU A 41 8.07 17.79 -10.42
CA GLU A 41 9.51 17.52 -10.32
C GLU A 41 10.24 18.62 -9.56
N LYS A 42 9.89 19.88 -9.81
CA LYS A 42 10.48 21.01 -9.07
C LYS A 42 10.21 20.88 -7.57
N GLN A 43 8.98 20.60 -7.18
CA GLN A 43 8.64 20.42 -5.76
C GLN A 43 9.41 19.23 -5.15
N PHE A 44 9.48 18.08 -5.84
CA PHE A 44 10.25 16.93 -5.36
C PHE A 44 11.73 17.28 -5.16
N ASN A 45 12.33 18.02 -6.10
CA ASN A 45 13.72 18.48 -6.01
C ASN A 45 13.93 19.47 -4.86
N ASP A 46 12.99 20.39 -4.63
CA ASP A 46 13.02 21.36 -3.53
C ASP A 46 12.85 20.68 -2.16
N LEU A 47 12.07 19.58 -2.07
CA LEU A 47 11.84 18.83 -0.82
C LEU A 47 13.04 17.96 -0.43
N PHE A 48 13.81 17.48 -1.39
CA PHE A 48 14.95 16.59 -1.18
C PHE A 48 16.22 17.11 -1.88
N PRO A 49 16.70 18.32 -1.56
CA PRO A 49 17.80 18.94 -2.29
C PRO A 49 19.13 18.21 -2.12
N GLN A 50 19.30 17.48 -1.01
CA GLN A 50 20.52 16.74 -0.68
C GLN A 50 20.47 15.26 -1.03
N ARG A 51 19.34 14.78 -1.60
CA ARG A 51 19.16 13.36 -1.91
C ARG A 51 20.27 12.79 -2.80
N LYS A 52 20.51 11.50 -2.69
CA LYS A 52 21.37 10.79 -3.65
C LYS A 52 20.80 10.90 -5.06
N PRO A 53 21.63 11.06 -6.10
CA PRO A 53 21.18 11.08 -7.51
C PRO A 53 20.42 9.83 -7.94
N PHE A 54 20.54 8.73 -7.20
CA PHE A 54 19.75 7.50 -7.36
C PHE A 54 18.25 7.75 -7.22
N TYR A 55 17.81 8.59 -6.28
CA TYR A 55 16.41 8.88 -6.03
C TYR A 55 15.93 10.02 -6.91
N THR A 56 15.39 9.71 -8.09
CA THR A 56 14.87 10.70 -9.03
C THR A 56 13.35 10.84 -8.94
N TYR A 57 12.84 12.03 -9.29
CA TYR A 57 11.39 12.24 -9.45
C TYR A 57 10.79 11.27 -10.48
N ALA A 58 11.48 11.07 -11.62
CA ALA A 58 11.04 10.16 -12.67
C ALA A 58 10.89 8.72 -12.17
N ALA A 59 11.82 8.24 -11.31
CA ALA A 59 11.73 6.92 -10.70
C ALA A 59 10.55 6.82 -9.73
N PHE A 60 10.32 7.86 -8.90
CA PHE A 60 9.16 7.90 -7.99
C PHE A 60 7.84 7.83 -8.77
N ILE A 61 7.66 8.67 -9.79
CA ILE A 61 6.44 8.68 -10.59
C ILE A 61 6.24 7.37 -11.36
N LYS A 62 7.34 6.79 -11.88
CA LYS A 62 7.28 5.49 -12.54
C LYS A 62 6.84 4.39 -11.58
N ALA A 63 7.37 4.35 -10.36
CA ALA A 63 6.97 3.39 -9.33
C ALA A 63 5.48 3.52 -8.96
N VAL A 64 4.99 4.76 -8.77
CA VAL A 64 3.55 5.02 -8.56
C VAL A 64 2.71 4.51 -9.73
N HIS A 65 3.13 4.80 -10.95
CA HIS A 65 2.43 4.35 -12.16
C HIS A 65 2.42 2.83 -12.28
N ASP A 66 3.57 2.18 -12.18
CA ASP A 66 3.67 0.72 -12.38
C ASP A 66 2.88 -0.04 -11.31
N LEU A 67 2.99 0.37 -10.04
CA LEU A 67 2.18 -0.21 -8.98
C LEU A 67 0.68 0.06 -9.16
N SER A 68 0.28 1.21 -9.69
CA SER A 68 -1.14 1.52 -9.94
C SER A 68 -1.82 0.49 -10.85
N GLN A 69 -1.05 -0.25 -11.65
CA GLN A 69 -1.53 -1.34 -12.49
C GLN A 69 -1.71 -2.67 -11.74
N ILE A 70 -1.41 -2.70 -10.46
CA ILE A 70 -1.44 -3.93 -9.64
C ILE A 70 -2.53 -3.83 -8.58
N LYS A 71 -3.26 -4.93 -8.42
CA LYS A 71 -4.17 -5.16 -7.32
C LYS A 71 -3.92 -6.54 -6.73
N VAL A 72 -3.91 -6.64 -5.40
CA VAL A 72 -3.75 -7.92 -4.71
C VAL A 72 -4.92 -8.16 -3.77
N LYS A 73 -5.63 -9.26 -4.00
CA LYS A 73 -6.62 -9.78 -3.05
C LYS A 73 -5.90 -10.68 -2.05
N VAL A 74 -6.02 -10.37 -0.79
CA VAL A 74 -5.54 -11.20 0.31
C VAL A 74 -6.73 -11.81 1.01
N THR A 75 -6.76 -13.13 1.08
CA THR A 75 -7.71 -13.90 1.87
C THR A 75 -6.98 -14.53 3.03
N ARG A 76 -7.44 -14.29 4.27
CA ARG A 76 -6.93 -14.91 5.49
C ARG A 76 -8.01 -15.79 6.10
N ARG A 77 -7.68 -17.05 6.43
CA ARG A 77 -8.53 -17.95 7.18
C ARG A 77 -7.96 -18.21 8.58
N GLY A 78 -8.79 -18.05 9.59
CA GLY A 78 -8.32 -18.04 10.96
C GLY A 78 -7.28 -16.94 11.18
N ILE A 79 -6.20 -17.26 11.90
CA ILE A 79 -5.15 -16.28 12.25
C ILE A 79 -3.94 -16.31 11.33
N SER A 80 -3.69 -17.41 10.58
CA SER A 80 -2.39 -17.62 9.95
C SER A 80 -2.39 -18.25 8.55
N PHE A 81 -3.54 -18.56 7.94
CA PHE A 81 -3.58 -19.17 6.61
C PHE A 81 -3.93 -18.14 5.55
N TYR A 82 -3.04 -17.93 4.60
CA TYR A 82 -3.17 -16.88 3.59
C TYR A 82 -3.22 -17.43 2.18
N GLN A 83 -4.01 -16.75 1.35
CA GLN A 83 -3.94 -16.82 -0.11
C GLN A 83 -3.82 -15.40 -0.64
N TYR A 84 -2.86 -15.18 -1.55
CA TYR A 84 -2.68 -13.91 -2.25
C TYR A 84 -2.92 -14.11 -3.75
N ILE A 85 -3.87 -13.36 -4.30
CA ILE A 85 -4.15 -13.33 -5.73
C ILE A 85 -3.79 -11.96 -6.27
N ARG A 86 -2.71 -11.91 -7.05
CA ARG A 86 -2.24 -10.70 -7.73
C ARG A 86 -2.93 -10.59 -9.08
N THR A 87 -3.49 -9.42 -9.36
CA THR A 87 -4.10 -9.08 -10.65
C THR A 87 -3.31 -7.95 -11.29
N ASP A 88 -2.88 -8.16 -12.51
CA ASP A 88 -2.41 -7.12 -13.42
C ASP A 88 -3.65 -6.48 -14.08
N LYS A 89 -3.88 -5.20 -13.81
CA LYS A 89 -5.08 -4.49 -14.29
C LYS A 89 -4.99 -4.15 -15.77
N THR A 90 -3.78 -4.09 -16.34
CA THR A 90 -3.56 -3.80 -17.77
C THR A 90 -4.00 -4.98 -18.62
N THR A 91 -3.66 -6.19 -18.20
CA THR A 91 -3.98 -7.42 -18.93
C THR A 91 -5.23 -8.13 -18.41
N GLY A 92 -5.71 -7.77 -17.22
CA GLY A 92 -6.78 -8.49 -16.50
C GLY A 92 -6.35 -9.85 -15.95
N LYS A 93 -5.08 -10.24 -16.12
CA LYS A 93 -4.57 -11.55 -15.68
C LYS A 93 -4.41 -11.59 -14.17
N SER A 94 -4.95 -12.64 -13.55
CA SER A 94 -4.78 -12.93 -12.12
C SER A 94 -3.92 -14.17 -11.91
N VAL A 95 -3.06 -14.13 -10.90
CA VAL A 95 -2.15 -15.23 -10.52
C VAL A 95 -2.19 -15.39 -9.01
N THR A 96 -2.30 -16.62 -8.51
CA THR A 96 -2.07 -16.93 -7.10
C THR A 96 -0.57 -16.92 -6.83
N VAL A 97 -0.11 -15.89 -6.10
CA VAL A 97 1.32 -15.70 -5.79
C VAL A 97 1.70 -16.30 -4.44
N ARG A 98 0.73 -16.51 -3.56
CA ARG A 98 0.87 -17.25 -2.31
C ARG A 98 -0.39 -18.07 -2.05
N GLU A 99 -0.22 -19.32 -1.69
CA GLU A 99 -1.24 -20.16 -1.08
C GLU A 99 -0.56 -21.03 -0.03
N ASP A 100 -0.93 -20.81 1.22
CA ASP A 100 -0.33 -21.57 2.33
C ASP A 100 -0.81 -23.02 2.29
N GLN A 101 0.04 -23.94 2.74
CA GLN A 101 -0.34 -25.33 2.91
C GLN A 101 -1.64 -25.43 3.72
N ASP A 102 -2.52 -26.31 3.31
CA ASP A 102 -3.83 -26.52 3.93
C ASP A 102 -4.82 -25.32 3.85
N PHE A 103 -4.50 -24.26 3.10
CA PHE A 103 -5.45 -23.14 2.92
C PHE A 103 -6.81 -23.65 2.42
N ASN A 104 -6.83 -24.61 1.50
CA ASN A 104 -8.05 -25.19 0.92
C ASN A 104 -8.51 -26.49 1.59
N ALA A 105 -7.89 -26.94 2.70
CA ALA A 105 -8.32 -28.10 3.45
C ALA A 105 -9.73 -27.89 4.05
N ASP A 106 -10.56 -28.93 4.09
CA ASP A 106 -11.95 -28.81 4.51
C ASP A 106 -12.11 -28.34 5.96
N TRP A 107 -11.18 -28.70 6.83
CA TRP A 107 -11.16 -28.20 8.21
C TRP A 107 -10.83 -26.72 8.28
N ASN A 108 -10.01 -26.19 7.35
CA ASN A 108 -9.59 -24.79 7.34
C ASN A 108 -10.64 -23.90 6.69
N LYS A 109 -11.39 -24.41 5.69
CA LYS A 109 -12.53 -23.69 5.07
C LYS A 109 -13.64 -23.35 6.09
N LYS A 110 -13.71 -24.05 7.22
CA LYS A 110 -14.68 -23.79 8.30
C LYS A 110 -14.28 -22.64 9.23
N LYS A 111 -13.04 -22.14 9.13
CA LYS A 111 -12.55 -21.02 9.95
C LYS A 111 -13.11 -19.69 9.44
N PRO A 112 -13.23 -18.69 10.32
CA PRO A 112 -13.57 -17.33 9.90
C PRO A 112 -12.62 -16.85 8.78
N GLU A 113 -13.19 -16.23 7.76
CA GLU A 113 -12.46 -15.68 6.63
C GLU A 113 -12.49 -14.15 6.70
N SER A 114 -11.36 -13.53 6.45
CA SER A 114 -11.26 -12.10 6.20
C SER A 114 -10.61 -11.84 4.85
N ILE A 115 -11.15 -10.87 4.12
CA ILE A 115 -10.66 -10.48 2.80
C ILE A 115 -10.35 -9.00 2.82
N TYR A 116 -9.19 -8.64 2.31
CA TYR A 116 -8.89 -7.26 1.97
C TYR A 116 -8.23 -7.17 0.59
N ILE A 117 -8.36 -6.00 -0.02
CA ILE A 117 -7.82 -5.72 -1.33
C ILE A 117 -6.84 -4.56 -1.18
N VAL A 118 -5.60 -4.78 -1.62
CA VAL A 118 -4.62 -3.72 -1.82
C VAL A 118 -4.69 -3.32 -3.28
N ASP A 119 -5.25 -2.16 -3.57
CA ASP A 119 -5.21 -1.54 -4.90
C ASP A 119 -4.21 -0.39 -4.85
N TYR A 120 -3.06 -0.55 -5.49
CA TYR A 120 -2.02 0.48 -5.43
C TYR A 120 -2.38 1.76 -6.18
N ALA A 121 -3.44 1.76 -7.01
CA ALA A 121 -3.94 2.99 -7.61
C ALA A 121 -4.55 3.95 -6.57
N ASP A 122 -4.84 3.46 -5.36
CA ASP A 122 -5.39 4.28 -4.28
C ASP A 122 -4.32 5.13 -3.55
N PHE A 123 -3.01 4.89 -3.79
CA PHE A 123 -1.92 5.64 -3.16
C PHE A 123 -2.07 7.15 -3.40
N CYS A 124 -2.28 7.91 -2.34
CA CYS A 124 -2.54 9.35 -2.38
C CYS A 124 -3.69 9.76 -3.32
N MET A 125 -4.70 8.90 -3.49
CA MET A 125 -5.86 9.11 -4.36
C MET A 125 -7.19 9.04 -3.60
N ALA A 126 -7.22 9.46 -2.35
CA ALA A 126 -8.45 9.64 -1.58
C ALA A 126 -9.37 10.68 -2.23
N LYS A 127 -10.61 10.80 -1.72
CA LYS A 127 -11.65 11.65 -2.34
C LYS A 127 -11.32 13.14 -2.35
N ASP A 128 -10.50 13.63 -1.42
CA ASP A 128 -10.18 15.04 -1.29
C ASP A 128 -8.67 15.31 -1.33
N ALA A 129 -8.33 16.47 -1.88
CA ALA A 129 -6.94 16.87 -2.08
C ALA A 129 -6.16 17.09 -0.76
N GLN A 130 -6.83 17.46 0.33
CA GLN A 130 -6.16 17.67 1.61
C GLN A 130 -5.73 16.34 2.22
N THR A 131 -6.59 15.32 2.17
CA THR A 131 -6.24 13.96 2.60
C THR A 131 -5.09 13.39 1.78
N ASN A 132 -5.11 13.57 0.45
CA ASN A 132 -4.02 13.13 -0.43
C ASN A 132 -2.68 13.80 -0.08
N LYS A 133 -2.69 15.12 0.17
CA LYS A 133 -1.51 15.87 0.59
C LYS A 133 -1.01 15.42 1.96
N LYS A 134 -1.90 15.16 2.91
CA LYS A 134 -1.52 14.63 4.24
C LYS A 134 -0.89 13.25 4.13
N GLU A 135 -1.46 12.37 3.32
CA GLU A 135 -0.90 11.05 3.09
C GLU A 135 0.49 11.11 2.46
N LEU A 136 0.67 11.95 1.41
CA LEU A 136 1.98 12.12 0.78
C LEU A 136 3.00 12.73 1.74
N ALA A 137 2.60 13.71 2.56
CA ALA A 137 3.45 14.29 3.59
C ALA A 137 3.89 13.23 4.62
N ALA A 138 2.96 12.38 5.06
CA ALA A 138 3.24 11.31 6.01
C ALA A 138 4.17 10.23 5.40
N PHE A 139 3.95 9.84 4.15
CA PHE A 139 4.84 8.93 3.43
C PHE A 139 6.25 9.51 3.33
N PHE A 140 6.39 10.74 2.85
CA PHE A 140 7.70 11.38 2.71
C PHE A 140 8.38 11.64 4.06
N ALA A 141 7.63 11.93 5.11
CA ALA A 141 8.20 12.10 6.45
C ALA A 141 8.87 10.82 6.95
N ASN A 142 8.23 9.70 6.74
CA ASN A 142 8.79 8.41 7.16
C ASN A 142 10.01 8.03 6.30
N VAL A 143 9.91 8.11 4.97
CA VAL A 143 11.06 7.77 4.10
C VAL A 143 12.23 8.74 4.26
N ALA A 144 11.97 10.02 4.55
CA ALA A 144 13.01 10.99 4.83
C ALA A 144 13.75 10.65 6.13
N HIS A 145 13.02 10.34 7.20
CA HIS A 145 13.60 9.91 8.47
C HIS A 145 14.46 8.65 8.32
N GLU A 146 13.96 7.61 7.60
CA GLU A 146 14.68 6.36 7.41
C GLU A 146 16.01 6.52 6.65
N THR A 147 16.14 7.58 5.87
CA THR A 147 17.26 7.76 4.92
C THR A 147 18.05 9.04 5.13
N ARG A 148 17.84 9.75 6.24
CA ARG A 148 18.53 11.02 6.54
C ARG A 148 19.98 10.80 7.00
N ASN A 149 20.79 11.84 6.82
CA ASN A 149 22.20 11.85 7.25
C ASN A 149 22.52 12.97 8.25
N GLY A 150 21.57 13.79 8.61
CA GLY A 150 21.90 15.06 9.22
C GLY A 150 21.48 15.24 10.67
N SER A 151 21.61 16.47 11.10
CA SER A 151 21.22 16.90 12.42
C SER A 151 19.72 17.00 12.55
N ILE A 152 19.17 16.54 13.66
CA ILE A 152 17.75 16.71 14.00
C ILE A 152 17.37 18.19 13.89
N GLY A 153 16.24 18.47 13.20
CA GLY A 153 15.72 19.83 13.03
C GLY A 153 16.02 20.48 11.67
N THR A 154 16.86 19.87 10.84
CA THR A 154 16.93 20.19 9.41
C THR A 154 16.10 19.13 8.65
N TYR A 155 15.21 19.54 7.77
CA TYR A 155 14.27 18.62 7.12
C TYR A 155 14.47 18.58 5.60
N ASP A 156 15.68 18.83 5.13
CA ASP A 156 16.08 18.85 3.72
C ASP A 156 17.03 17.71 3.33
N ASP A 157 17.33 16.82 4.27
CA ASP A 157 18.33 15.76 4.19
C ASP A 157 17.74 14.33 4.11
N GLY A 158 16.51 14.19 3.62
CA GLY A 158 15.93 12.90 3.29
C GLY A 158 16.49 12.29 2.01
N LEU A 159 16.32 10.97 1.83
CA LEU A 159 16.78 10.19 0.65
C LEU A 159 18.32 10.24 0.46
N MET A 160 19.07 10.36 1.55
CA MET A 160 20.53 10.41 1.55
C MET A 160 21.16 9.01 1.54
N TYR A 161 20.49 7.99 2.06
CA TYR A 161 20.99 6.62 2.11
C TYR A 161 20.15 5.71 1.22
N ILE A 162 20.84 4.86 0.43
CA ILE A 162 20.20 3.84 -0.42
C ILE A 162 20.08 2.52 0.36
N HIS A 163 21.00 2.25 1.25
CA HIS A 163 20.98 1.12 2.18
C HIS A 163 21.58 1.55 3.52
N GLU A 164 21.38 0.77 4.56
CA GLU A 164 21.95 1.02 5.87
C GLU A 164 23.48 1.02 5.83
N ILE A 165 24.10 1.75 6.77
CA ILE A 165 25.56 1.94 6.82
C ILE A 165 26.26 0.64 7.22
N ASP A 166 25.75 -0.03 8.25
CA ASP A 166 26.30 -1.29 8.74
C ASP A 166 25.60 -2.49 8.08
N THR A 167 26.21 -3.04 7.06
CA THR A 167 25.73 -4.22 6.34
C THR A 167 26.29 -5.55 6.90
N SER A 168 26.85 -5.55 8.11
CA SER A 168 27.38 -6.76 8.75
C SER A 168 26.28 -7.78 9.06
N ASN A 169 25.14 -7.33 9.57
CA ASN A 169 23.99 -8.16 9.84
C ASN A 169 23.32 -8.60 8.52
N ALA A 170 22.97 -9.89 8.46
CA ALA A 170 22.33 -10.47 7.27
C ALA A 170 20.79 -10.33 7.28
N TYR A 171 20.17 -9.97 8.41
CA TYR A 171 18.72 -9.89 8.61
C TYR A 171 17.96 -11.13 8.12
N LEU A 172 18.43 -12.29 8.59
CA LEU A 172 17.79 -13.57 8.30
C LEU A 172 16.83 -13.92 9.43
N ALA A 173 15.59 -14.19 9.07
CA ALA A 173 14.58 -14.70 9.99
C ALA A 173 14.03 -16.04 9.48
N PRO A 174 13.77 -17.03 10.36
CA PRO A 174 13.08 -18.25 9.98
C PRO A 174 11.70 -17.89 9.35
N ASN A 175 11.48 -18.37 8.12
CA ASN A 175 10.25 -18.11 7.40
C ASN A 175 10.04 -19.19 6.32
N ASP A 176 9.07 -20.06 6.52
CA ASP A 176 8.81 -21.18 5.60
C ASP A 176 8.24 -20.71 4.25
N VAL A 177 7.53 -19.59 4.24
CA VAL A 177 6.94 -19.02 3.02
C VAL A 177 7.99 -18.27 2.20
N TYR A 178 8.84 -17.51 2.89
CA TYR A 178 9.87 -16.65 2.31
C TYR A 178 11.25 -16.99 2.87
N PRO A 179 11.76 -18.21 2.64
CA PRO A 179 13.07 -18.63 3.16
C PRO A 179 14.18 -17.79 2.55
N ALA A 180 15.17 -17.48 3.37
CA ALA A 180 16.33 -16.73 2.92
C ALA A 180 17.12 -17.55 1.87
N THR A 181 17.52 -16.92 0.77
CA THR A 181 18.42 -17.53 -0.22
C THR A 181 19.83 -17.57 0.33
N LYS A 182 20.49 -18.73 0.20
CA LYS A 182 21.85 -18.95 0.70
C LYS A 182 22.82 -17.87 0.22
N GLY A 183 23.54 -17.26 1.16
CA GLY A 183 24.56 -16.24 0.87
C GLY A 183 24.02 -14.85 0.56
N LYS A 184 22.70 -14.64 0.62
CA LYS A 184 22.10 -13.32 0.46
C LYS A 184 21.90 -12.65 1.82
N LYS A 185 21.90 -11.31 1.83
CA LYS A 185 21.63 -10.47 2.99
C LYS A 185 20.47 -9.55 2.70
N TYR A 186 19.58 -9.38 3.69
CA TYR A 186 18.34 -8.61 3.57
C TYR A 186 18.34 -7.44 4.56
N TYR A 187 19.47 -6.75 4.65
CA TYR A 187 19.61 -5.52 5.42
C TYR A 187 18.77 -4.38 4.81
N GLY A 188 18.60 -3.29 5.56
CA GLY A 188 17.79 -2.16 5.17
C GLY A 188 18.17 -1.55 3.82
N ARG A 189 17.24 -1.49 2.87
CA ARG A 189 17.43 -0.91 1.54
C ARG A 189 16.25 -0.05 1.10
N GLY A 190 16.56 0.90 0.23
CA GLY A 190 15.58 1.78 -0.36
C GLY A 190 15.03 2.84 0.60
N PRO A 191 13.99 3.59 0.18
CA PRO A 191 13.49 4.74 0.94
C PRO A 191 12.90 4.38 2.30
N ILE A 192 12.39 3.15 2.48
CA ILE A 192 11.79 2.68 3.75
C ILE A 192 12.73 1.76 4.54
N GLN A 193 13.98 1.59 4.10
CA GLN A 193 14.95 0.69 4.71
C GLN A 193 14.38 -0.72 4.93
N LEU A 194 13.77 -1.28 3.87
CA LEU A 194 13.15 -2.60 3.89
C LEU A 194 14.15 -3.64 4.36
N SER A 195 13.82 -4.40 5.42
CA SER A 195 14.70 -5.38 6.07
C SER A 195 14.01 -6.72 6.21
N TYR A 196 14.80 -7.80 6.38
CA TYR A 196 14.40 -9.19 6.56
C TYR A 196 13.86 -9.88 5.31
N ASN A 197 14.29 -11.16 5.13
CA ASN A 197 13.87 -12.02 4.01
C ASN A 197 12.34 -12.14 3.86
N GLY A 198 11.60 -12.16 4.98
CA GLY A 198 10.14 -12.20 4.94
C GLY A 198 9.53 -11.01 4.20
N ASN A 199 9.99 -9.79 4.49
CA ASN A 199 9.51 -8.57 3.84
C ASN A 199 9.94 -8.51 2.36
N TYR A 200 11.19 -8.89 2.05
CA TYR A 200 11.67 -8.94 0.66
C TYR A 200 10.85 -9.91 -0.18
N GLY A 201 10.62 -11.14 0.34
CA GLY A 201 9.83 -12.13 -0.39
C GLY A 201 8.37 -11.72 -0.58
N ARG A 202 7.75 -11.12 0.46
CA ARG A 202 6.38 -10.64 0.38
C ARG A 202 6.22 -9.45 -0.56
N ALA A 203 7.14 -8.49 -0.51
CA ALA A 203 7.18 -7.38 -1.48
C ALA A 203 7.30 -7.90 -2.91
N SER A 204 8.16 -8.90 -3.11
CA SER A 204 8.39 -9.54 -4.41
C SER A 204 7.14 -10.23 -4.98
N ASP A 205 6.37 -10.94 -4.14
CA ASP A 205 5.08 -11.54 -4.55
C ASP A 205 4.08 -10.49 -5.03
N PHE A 206 4.00 -9.36 -4.33
CA PHE A 206 3.06 -8.30 -4.67
C PHE A 206 3.48 -7.51 -5.90
N ILE A 207 4.74 -7.13 -5.99
CA ILE A 207 5.28 -6.26 -7.07
C ILE A 207 5.46 -7.08 -8.35
N PHE A 208 6.16 -8.21 -8.27
CA PHE A 208 6.59 -9.00 -9.44
C PHE A 208 5.75 -10.25 -9.69
N GLY A 209 4.98 -10.69 -8.71
CA GLY A 209 4.22 -11.95 -8.81
C GLY A 209 5.06 -13.21 -8.60
N ASP A 210 6.30 -13.05 -8.13
CA ASP A 210 7.22 -14.15 -7.78
C ASP A 210 8.13 -13.73 -6.62
N LYS A 211 8.01 -14.41 -5.48
CA LYS A 211 8.83 -14.16 -4.28
C LYS A 211 10.33 -14.26 -4.54
N LYS A 212 10.75 -15.03 -5.54
CA LYS A 212 12.16 -15.28 -5.82
C LYS A 212 12.90 -14.09 -6.39
N VAL A 213 12.22 -13.12 -6.99
CA VAL A 213 12.89 -11.96 -7.62
C VAL A 213 13.75 -11.24 -6.59
N LEU A 214 13.17 -10.71 -5.51
CA LEU A 214 13.92 -10.00 -4.48
C LEU A 214 14.63 -10.94 -3.49
N LEU A 215 14.15 -12.18 -3.30
CA LEU A 215 14.88 -13.14 -2.46
C LEU A 215 16.21 -13.55 -3.11
N ASN A 216 16.26 -13.71 -4.42
CA ASN A 216 17.48 -14.08 -5.14
C ASN A 216 18.38 -12.88 -5.46
N ASP A 217 17.78 -11.71 -5.66
CA ASP A 217 18.52 -10.48 -5.90
C ASP A 217 18.03 -9.32 -5.01
N PRO A 218 18.34 -9.34 -3.71
CA PRO A 218 17.97 -8.26 -2.80
C PRO A 218 18.64 -6.93 -3.16
N LYS A 219 19.74 -6.96 -3.95
CA LYS A 219 20.44 -5.75 -4.39
C LYS A 219 19.64 -4.94 -5.41
N MET A 220 18.63 -5.52 -6.04
CA MET A 220 17.77 -4.80 -6.97
C MET A 220 17.20 -3.52 -6.35
N ILE A 221 16.88 -3.54 -5.03
CA ILE A 221 16.38 -2.35 -4.31
C ILE A 221 17.44 -1.23 -4.19
N GLU A 222 18.73 -1.56 -4.23
CA GLU A 222 19.82 -0.57 -4.16
C GLU A 222 20.39 -0.18 -5.52
N THR A 223 20.00 -0.89 -6.60
CA THR A 223 20.51 -0.66 -7.96
C THR A 223 19.46 -0.15 -8.94
N ASP A 224 18.17 -0.36 -8.64
CA ASP A 224 17.04 0.15 -9.44
C ASP A 224 16.19 1.12 -8.59
N PRO A 225 16.21 2.42 -8.89
CA PRO A 225 15.46 3.41 -8.11
C PRO A 225 13.95 3.27 -8.23
N VAL A 226 13.42 2.65 -9.30
CA VAL A 226 11.99 2.38 -9.43
C VAL A 226 11.60 1.30 -8.43
N VAL A 227 12.33 0.18 -8.40
CA VAL A 227 12.10 -0.92 -7.44
C VAL A 227 12.25 -0.43 -6.00
N ALA A 228 13.19 0.47 -5.74
CA ALA A 228 13.35 1.08 -4.42
C ALA A 228 12.09 1.82 -3.96
N PHE A 229 11.49 2.66 -4.83
CA PHE A 229 10.24 3.33 -4.50
C PHE A 229 9.03 2.37 -4.48
N GLU A 230 8.99 1.37 -5.36
CA GLU A 230 7.93 0.36 -5.34
C GLU A 230 7.88 -0.38 -4.01
N THR A 231 9.03 -0.77 -3.45
CA THR A 231 9.08 -1.44 -2.15
C THR A 231 8.62 -0.53 -1.01
N ALA A 232 8.91 0.77 -1.06
CA ALA A 232 8.44 1.73 -0.06
C ALA A 232 6.92 1.95 -0.14
N ILE A 233 6.37 2.12 -1.35
CA ILE A 233 4.92 2.25 -1.57
C ILE A 233 4.21 0.94 -1.20
N TRP A 234 4.78 -0.21 -1.57
CA TRP A 234 4.27 -1.52 -1.14
C TRP A 234 4.13 -1.61 0.38
N PHE A 235 5.17 -1.26 1.13
CA PHE A 235 5.16 -1.28 2.59
C PHE A 235 4.07 -0.35 3.16
N TRP A 236 3.94 0.85 2.59
CA TRP A 236 2.96 1.84 3.01
C TRP A 236 1.53 1.39 2.80
N MET A 237 1.24 0.74 1.68
CA MET A 237 -0.09 0.34 1.23
C MET A 237 -0.56 -1.01 1.77
N THR A 238 0.36 -1.83 2.30
CA THR A 238 0.06 -3.24 2.57
C THR A 238 -0.11 -3.49 4.07
N PRO A 239 -1.31 -3.88 4.53
CA PRO A 239 -1.51 -4.27 5.93
C PRO A 239 -0.84 -5.62 6.21
N GLU A 240 -0.53 -5.87 7.49
CA GLU A 240 0.08 -7.13 7.92
C GLU A 240 -0.65 -7.70 9.14
N THR A 241 -1.17 -8.90 9.02
CA THR A 241 -1.95 -9.59 10.07
C THR A 241 -3.04 -8.67 10.64
N ASP A 242 -2.88 -8.18 11.86
CA ASP A 242 -3.83 -7.28 12.52
C ASP A 242 -3.37 -5.80 12.47
N LYS A 243 -2.17 -5.54 11.92
CA LYS A 243 -1.62 -4.20 11.74
C LYS A 243 -2.17 -3.59 10.43
N PRO A 244 -2.83 -2.43 10.49
CA PRO A 244 -3.35 -1.77 9.30
C PRO A 244 -2.23 -1.29 8.38
N SER A 245 -2.56 -0.96 7.14
CA SER A 245 -1.65 -0.19 6.29
C SER A 245 -1.57 1.26 6.76
N ALA A 246 -0.41 1.89 6.57
CA ALA A 246 -0.27 3.32 6.83
C ALA A 246 -1.21 4.16 5.92
N HIS A 247 -1.45 3.71 4.71
CA HIS A 247 -2.46 4.26 3.80
C HIS A 247 -3.85 4.29 4.43
N ASP A 248 -4.38 3.13 4.88
CA ASP A 248 -5.72 3.05 5.45
C ASP A 248 -5.88 3.93 6.70
N VAL A 249 -4.79 4.11 7.46
CA VAL A 249 -4.75 5.04 8.61
C VAL A 249 -4.88 6.49 8.12
N MET A 250 -4.05 6.91 7.16
CA MET A 250 -3.99 8.30 6.72
C MET A 250 -5.22 8.77 5.95
N ILE A 251 -5.90 7.87 5.25
CA ILE A 251 -7.17 8.19 4.57
C ILE A 251 -8.41 8.04 5.47
N GLY A 252 -8.23 7.65 6.75
CA GLY A 252 -9.33 7.48 7.71
C GLY A 252 -10.17 6.21 7.50
N LYS A 253 -9.72 5.28 6.69
CA LYS A 253 -10.40 4.00 6.45
C LYS A 253 -10.22 3.02 7.61
N TRP A 254 -9.05 3.00 8.24
CA TRP A 254 -8.82 2.19 9.42
C TRP A 254 -9.52 2.77 10.65
N GLN A 255 -10.23 1.91 11.36
CA GLN A 255 -10.87 2.23 12.63
C GLN A 255 -10.35 1.28 13.71
N PRO A 256 -9.88 1.79 14.87
CA PRO A 256 -9.35 0.97 15.95
C PRO A 256 -10.44 0.07 16.52
N ASN A 257 -10.12 -1.22 16.62
CA ASN A 257 -10.94 -2.22 17.30
C ASN A 257 -10.83 -2.09 18.83
N ALA A 258 -11.45 -3.00 19.59
CA ALA A 258 -11.42 -2.95 21.04
C ALA A 258 -10.01 -3.11 21.63
N THR A 259 -9.20 -3.99 21.05
CA THR A 259 -7.78 -4.18 21.42
C THR A 259 -6.95 -2.94 21.11
N ASP A 260 -7.09 -2.39 19.91
CA ASP A 260 -6.37 -1.18 19.55
C ASP A 260 -6.66 -0.01 20.50
N LYS A 261 -7.94 0.16 20.87
CA LYS A 261 -8.37 1.19 21.83
C LYS A 261 -7.78 0.96 23.22
N ALA A 262 -7.77 -0.30 23.70
CA ALA A 262 -7.19 -0.65 25.00
C ALA A 262 -5.67 -0.41 25.03
N GLU A 263 -5.00 -0.58 23.89
CA GLU A 263 -3.58 -0.38 23.70
C GLU A 263 -3.21 1.06 23.27
N GLY A 264 -4.18 1.98 23.32
CA GLY A 264 -3.97 3.40 23.05
C GLY A 264 -3.70 3.74 21.57
N ARG A 265 -3.94 2.81 20.65
CA ARG A 265 -3.73 3.03 19.21
C ARG A 265 -4.85 3.90 18.65
N THR A 266 -4.50 4.99 18.02
CA THR A 266 -5.44 5.97 17.47
C THR A 266 -5.08 6.32 16.02
N PRO A 267 -6.07 6.63 15.14
CA PRO A 267 -5.79 7.09 13.78
C PRO A 267 -4.97 8.39 13.80
N GLY A 268 -4.03 8.51 12.87
CA GLY A 268 -3.21 9.69 12.68
C GLY A 268 -1.75 9.35 12.35
N PHE A 269 -0.92 10.36 12.22
CA PHE A 269 0.48 10.19 11.84
C PHE A 269 1.27 9.31 12.82
N GLY A 270 1.01 9.42 14.14
CA GLY A 270 1.66 8.57 15.14
C GLY A 270 1.41 7.08 14.92
N MET A 271 0.25 6.71 14.36
CA MET A 271 -0.02 5.33 14.01
C MET A 271 0.84 4.84 12.84
N THR A 272 1.22 5.71 11.89
CA THR A 272 2.16 5.32 10.82
C THR A 272 3.56 5.04 11.36
N ILE A 273 3.98 5.77 12.39
CA ILE A 273 5.23 5.49 13.12
C ILE A 273 5.18 4.12 13.79
N ASN A 274 4.05 3.83 14.46
CA ASN A 274 3.83 2.52 15.10
C ASN A 274 3.87 1.35 14.09
N ILE A 275 3.32 1.57 12.90
CA ILE A 275 3.33 0.58 11.82
C ILE A 275 4.76 0.31 11.32
N ILE A 276 5.57 1.35 11.19
CA ILE A 276 6.91 1.24 10.57
C ILE A 276 7.94 0.76 11.60
N ASN A 277 8.01 1.40 12.78
CA ASN A 277 9.06 1.13 13.75
C ASN A 277 8.57 1.17 15.21
N GLY A 278 7.32 0.75 15.45
CA GLY A 278 6.66 0.81 16.74
C GLY A 278 7.46 0.27 17.92
N PRO A 279 8.04 -0.94 17.88
CA PRO A 279 8.80 -1.51 18.99
C PRO A 279 9.99 -0.64 19.44
N VAL A 280 10.56 0.15 18.55
CA VAL A 280 11.69 1.04 18.86
C VAL A 280 11.22 2.40 19.34
N GLU A 281 10.12 2.94 18.80
CA GLU A 281 9.76 4.35 18.96
C GLU A 281 8.51 4.59 19.81
N CYS A 282 7.57 3.63 19.89
CA CYS A 282 6.27 3.84 20.51
C CYS A 282 6.19 3.33 21.96
N ASN A 283 5.20 3.80 22.73
CA ASN A 283 4.96 3.48 24.15
C ASN A 283 6.15 3.81 25.06
N LYS A 284 6.89 4.86 24.78
CA LYS A 284 8.08 5.30 25.53
C LYS A 284 7.97 6.76 25.97
N GLY A 285 6.77 7.34 25.94
CA GLY A 285 6.53 8.75 26.19
C GLY A 285 6.80 9.62 24.94
N ASP A 286 6.68 10.93 25.12
CA ASP A 286 6.72 11.87 23.99
C ASP A 286 8.13 12.41 23.68
N ASP A 287 9.15 12.06 24.49
CA ASP A 287 10.54 12.55 24.33
C ASP A 287 11.43 11.64 23.47
N VAL A 288 10.82 10.75 22.66
CA VAL A 288 11.55 9.83 21.80
C VAL A 288 12.08 10.56 20.57
N LYS A 289 13.40 10.75 20.48
CA LYS A 289 14.03 11.55 19.40
C LYS A 289 13.67 11.08 17.98
N PRO A 290 13.74 9.77 17.61
CA PRO A 290 13.33 9.32 16.28
C PRO A 290 11.87 9.64 15.96
N MET A 291 10.95 9.40 16.89
CA MET A 291 9.52 9.74 16.73
C MET A 291 9.34 11.25 16.50
N ASN A 292 9.99 12.09 17.32
CA ASN A 292 9.91 13.55 17.20
C ASN A 292 10.50 14.05 15.88
N ASP A 293 11.54 13.40 15.38
CA ASP A 293 12.12 13.69 14.08
C ASP A 293 11.15 13.40 12.92
N ARG A 294 10.48 12.25 12.93
CA ARG A 294 9.40 11.93 11.95
C ARG A 294 8.28 12.97 12.00
N MET A 295 7.86 13.37 13.21
CA MET A 295 6.84 14.41 13.40
C MET A 295 7.30 15.76 12.81
N GLY A 296 8.56 16.12 12.98
CA GLY A 296 9.14 17.33 12.41
C GLY A 296 9.15 17.32 10.88
N PHE A 297 9.57 16.20 10.26
CA PHE A 297 9.46 16.00 8.81
C PHE A 297 8.00 16.10 8.35
N TYR A 298 7.06 15.49 9.07
CA TYR A 298 5.65 15.56 8.71
C TYR A 298 5.14 17.00 8.68
N GLN A 299 5.41 17.79 9.71
CA GLN A 299 5.02 19.21 9.77
C GLN A 299 5.69 20.02 8.64
N PHE A 300 6.97 19.74 8.37
CA PHE A 300 7.69 20.38 7.28
C PHE A 300 7.00 20.10 5.93
N PHE A 301 6.72 18.82 5.59
CA PHE A 301 6.09 18.47 4.32
C PHE A 301 4.65 18.97 4.21
N LEU A 302 3.86 18.96 5.31
CA LEU A 302 2.54 19.58 5.31
C LEU A 302 2.59 21.05 4.89
N LYS A 303 3.53 21.79 5.47
CA LYS A 303 3.73 23.21 5.12
C LYS A 303 4.09 23.37 3.64
N GLN A 304 5.00 22.55 3.11
CA GLN A 304 5.40 22.61 1.70
C GLN A 304 4.25 22.31 0.73
N PHE A 305 3.32 21.44 1.13
CA PHE A 305 2.14 21.10 0.32
C PHE A 305 0.96 22.06 0.51
N GLY A 306 1.08 23.05 1.39
CA GLY A 306 -0.05 23.92 1.76
C GLY A 306 -1.20 23.10 2.36
N ALA A 307 -0.88 22.11 3.18
CA ALA A 307 -1.82 21.27 3.89
C ALA A 307 -1.71 21.48 5.40
N THR A 308 -2.78 21.16 6.13
CA THR A 308 -2.82 21.26 7.59
C THR A 308 -3.42 19.98 8.17
N ASP A 309 -2.95 19.58 9.34
CA ASP A 309 -3.50 18.49 10.13
C ASP A 309 -3.67 18.96 11.59
N LEU A 310 -4.70 19.81 11.81
CA LEU A 310 -4.93 20.51 13.08
C LEU A 310 -5.22 19.55 14.25
N ASN A 311 -5.78 18.38 13.96
CA ASN A 311 -6.14 17.37 14.96
C ASN A 311 -5.21 16.15 14.89
N CYS A 312 -3.95 16.38 14.49
CA CYS A 312 -3.00 15.30 14.33
C CYS A 312 -2.78 14.56 15.66
N ALA A 313 -3.14 13.28 15.69
CA ALA A 313 -2.57 12.34 16.65
C ALA A 313 -1.16 11.96 16.16
N CYS A 314 -0.21 12.90 16.29
CA CYS A 314 1.10 12.80 15.67
C CYS A 314 2.09 11.93 16.44
N SER A 315 1.92 11.81 17.76
CA SER A 315 2.77 11.01 18.64
C SER A 315 2.24 9.58 18.77
N CYS A 316 3.13 8.61 18.84
CA CYS A 316 2.84 7.25 19.28
C CYS A 316 3.40 6.95 20.68
N GLY A 317 3.78 7.98 21.45
CA GLY A 317 4.42 7.84 22.76
C GLY A 317 3.61 7.06 23.78
N LYS A 318 2.29 6.94 23.61
CA LYS A 318 1.38 6.18 24.46
C LYS A 318 0.71 4.99 23.75
N MET A 319 1.09 4.71 22.51
CA MET A 319 0.54 3.60 21.73
C MET A 319 1.39 2.34 21.96
N MET A 320 0.79 1.26 22.40
CA MET A 320 1.47 -0.04 22.44
C MET A 320 1.82 -0.46 21.01
N PRO A 321 3.07 -0.87 20.75
CA PRO A 321 3.46 -1.36 19.43
C PRO A 321 2.80 -2.69 19.11
N TYR A 322 2.71 -3.02 17.81
CA TYR A 322 2.44 -4.38 17.39
C TYR A 322 3.72 -5.23 17.60
N TYR A 323 3.58 -6.35 18.30
CA TYR A 323 4.65 -7.34 18.45
C TYR A 323 4.36 -8.55 17.56
N TYR A 324 5.38 -9.04 16.90
CA TYR A 324 5.33 -10.21 16.02
C TYR A 324 6.24 -11.30 16.53
#